data_2d74bfb7863c10de804f3413c064bdef
#
_entry.id   2d74bfb7863c10de804f3413c064bdef
#
_cell.length_a   1.000
_cell.length_b   1.000
_cell.length_c   1.000
_cell.angle_alpha   90.00
_cell.angle_beta   90.00
_cell.angle_gamma   90.00
#
_symmetry.space_group_name_H-M   'P 1'
#
loop_
_entity.id
_entity.type
_entity.pdbx_description
1 polymer ?
#
loop_
_entity_poly.entity_id
_entity_poly.type
_entity_poly.pdbx_seq_one_letter_code
_entity_poly.pdbx_strand_id
1 'polypeptide(L)'
;MKKLISLALCLVLGSFVLAGCSNNREPFEEKSYTPDTQVSEISLDVQDRAIEVSLSEDDQIHIQYSENSKEYYEISVSDEHVLTMTSASDKEWTDYVGTKTSAEHRVISLQVPDALLEHLTLSTTNEDISLPALTVTGSISLSSNGGDISFEGLAVGDTLNLTVKNGDIAGTVMGSYDDFAIQSELKKGESNLPEQKDGGGKTLNVSSNNGDVSIEFASE
;
A
#
# COMPACT_ATOMS: atom_id res chain seq x y z
N MET A 1 -64.73 8.73 7.42
CA MET A 1 -63.68 8.12 6.56
C MET A 1 -62.70 9.22 6.18
N LYS A 2 -61.68 9.40 6.98
CA LYS A 2 -60.65 10.46 6.76
C LYS A 2 -59.37 9.80 6.25
N LYS A 3 -58.99 10.09 5.00
CA LYS A 3 -57.75 9.61 4.39
C LYS A 3 -56.59 10.42 4.94
N LEU A 4 -55.68 9.77 5.64
CA LEU A 4 -54.37 10.33 6.04
C LEU A 4 -53.45 10.20 4.85
N ILE A 5 -53.01 11.35 4.30
CA ILE A 5 -51.97 11.47 3.29
C ILE A 5 -50.66 11.60 4.05
N SER A 6 -49.82 10.57 3.93
CA SER A 6 -48.45 10.57 4.48
C SER A 6 -47.54 11.34 3.52
N LEU A 7 -47.07 12.48 3.94
CA LEU A 7 -46.12 13.31 3.19
C LEU A 7 -44.70 12.81 3.45
N ALA A 8 -44.10 12.11 2.49
CA ALA A 8 -42.70 11.73 2.53
C ALA A 8 -41.81 12.97 2.24
N LEU A 9 -41.14 13.45 3.24
CA LEU A 9 -40.17 14.55 3.13
C LEU A 9 -38.85 14.01 2.56
N CYS A 10 -38.63 14.15 1.25
CA CYS A 10 -37.32 13.92 0.64
C CYS A 10 -36.39 15.06 1.02
N LEU A 11 -35.42 14.79 1.88
CA LEU A 11 -34.31 15.68 2.17
C LEU A 11 -33.34 15.63 0.97
N VAL A 12 -33.45 16.61 0.08
CA VAL A 12 -32.43 16.88 -0.94
C VAL A 12 -31.32 17.67 -0.26
N LEU A 13 -30.22 16.98 0.04
CA LEU A 13 -28.95 17.64 0.42
C LEU A 13 -28.43 18.37 -0.81
N GLY A 14 -28.58 19.69 -0.80
CA GLY A 14 -28.08 20.56 -1.84
C GLY A 14 -26.55 20.57 -1.83
N SER A 15 -25.97 20.06 -2.92
CA SER A 15 -24.55 20.23 -3.24
C SER A 15 -24.27 21.70 -3.50
N PHE A 16 -23.55 22.37 -2.60
CA PHE A 16 -22.97 23.68 -2.87
C PHE A 16 -21.83 23.51 -3.88
N VAL A 17 -22.14 23.76 -5.15
CA VAL A 17 -21.12 23.94 -6.18
C VAL A 17 -20.49 25.31 -5.96
N LEU A 18 -19.35 25.37 -5.31
CA LEU A 18 -18.48 26.54 -5.34
C LEU A 18 -17.78 26.53 -6.70
N ALA A 19 -18.29 27.30 -7.65
CA ALA A 19 -17.61 27.60 -8.89
C ALA A 19 -16.39 28.48 -8.59
N GLY A 20 -15.26 27.84 -8.28
CA GLY A 20 -13.93 28.43 -8.17
C GLY A 20 -13.14 28.11 -9.42
N CYS A 21 -12.61 29.13 -10.06
CA CYS A 21 -11.75 29.25 -11.23
C CYS A 21 -11.18 27.96 -11.84
N SER A 22 -11.50 27.78 -13.12
CA SER A 22 -11.08 26.77 -14.08
C SER A 22 -9.60 26.35 -14.00
N ASN A 23 -9.32 25.25 -13.40
CA ASN A 23 -8.41 24.24 -13.96
C ASN A 23 -9.32 23.15 -14.51
N ASN A 24 -9.23 22.84 -15.81
CA ASN A 24 -10.00 21.80 -16.48
C ASN A 24 -9.56 20.39 -16.07
N ARG A 25 -9.35 20.17 -14.78
CA ARG A 25 -9.04 18.84 -14.23
C ARG A 25 -10.33 18.25 -13.70
N GLU A 26 -10.61 17.06 -14.15
CA GLU A 26 -11.66 16.25 -13.59
C GLU A 26 -11.39 15.97 -12.10
N PRO A 27 -12.37 16.15 -11.21
CA PRO A 27 -12.19 15.88 -9.79
C PRO A 27 -11.94 14.38 -9.57
N PHE A 28 -11.11 14.08 -8.57
CA PHE A 28 -10.98 12.73 -8.07
C PHE A 28 -12.22 12.33 -7.26
N GLU A 29 -12.65 11.09 -7.41
CA GLU A 29 -13.69 10.46 -6.62
C GLU A 29 -13.10 9.43 -5.69
N GLU A 30 -13.53 9.43 -4.44
CA GLU A 30 -13.19 8.38 -3.48
C GLU A 30 -13.95 7.10 -3.80
N LYS A 31 -13.24 5.99 -3.83
CA LYS A 31 -13.77 4.65 -4.09
C LYS A 31 -13.35 3.69 -2.99
N SER A 32 -14.10 2.63 -2.86
CA SER A 32 -13.77 1.52 -1.99
C SER A 32 -13.98 0.19 -2.72
N TYR A 33 -13.12 -0.77 -2.42
CA TYR A 33 -13.22 -2.13 -2.93
C TYR A 33 -13.07 -3.12 -1.79
N THR A 34 -13.95 -4.11 -1.75
CA THR A 34 -13.90 -5.26 -0.84
C THR A 34 -14.13 -6.50 -1.69
N PRO A 35 -13.22 -7.48 -1.72
CA PRO A 35 -13.39 -8.70 -2.49
C PRO A 35 -14.56 -9.55 -1.94
N ASP A 36 -15.35 -10.12 -2.85
CA ASP A 36 -16.46 -11.04 -2.49
C ASP A 36 -15.97 -12.47 -2.26
N THR A 37 -14.70 -12.76 -2.56
CA THR A 37 -14.10 -14.09 -2.45
C THR A 37 -12.92 -14.04 -1.48
N GLN A 38 -12.55 -15.20 -0.97
CA GLN A 38 -11.36 -15.33 -0.13
C GLN A 38 -10.11 -14.91 -0.93
N VAL A 39 -9.21 -14.19 -0.25
CA VAL A 39 -7.92 -13.75 -0.78
C VAL A 39 -6.83 -14.28 0.15
N SER A 40 -5.83 -14.93 -0.42
CA SER A 40 -4.64 -15.39 0.29
C SER A 40 -3.39 -14.58 -0.07
N GLU A 41 -3.40 -13.91 -1.21
CA GLU A 41 -2.29 -13.11 -1.69
C GLU A 41 -2.76 -11.73 -2.16
N ILE A 42 -1.96 -10.70 -1.89
CA ILE A 42 -2.20 -9.32 -2.34
C ILE A 42 -1.00 -8.83 -3.13
N SER A 43 -1.28 -8.25 -4.31
CA SER A 43 -0.28 -7.60 -5.15
C SER A 43 -0.78 -6.24 -5.61
N LEU A 44 -0.25 -5.17 -5.02
CA LEU A 44 -0.48 -3.78 -5.43
C LEU A 44 0.76 -3.26 -6.18
N ASP A 45 0.58 -2.82 -7.43
CA ASP A 45 1.60 -2.13 -8.22
C ASP A 45 1.03 -0.80 -8.72
N VAL A 46 1.36 0.28 -8.00
CA VAL A 46 0.76 1.58 -8.21
C VAL A 46 1.80 2.66 -8.46
N GLN A 47 1.38 3.77 -9.06
CA GLN A 47 2.26 4.86 -9.42
C GLN A 47 1.87 6.14 -8.68
N ASP A 48 2.88 6.81 -8.07
CA ASP A 48 2.71 8.09 -7.38
C ASP A 48 1.62 8.06 -6.29
N ARG A 49 1.52 6.94 -5.57
CA ARG A 49 0.57 6.73 -4.46
C ARG A 49 1.29 6.19 -3.24
N ALA A 50 1.05 6.82 -2.11
CA ALA A 50 1.39 6.24 -0.82
C ALA A 50 0.49 5.04 -0.54
N ILE A 51 1.06 4.00 0.05
CA ILE A 51 0.31 2.81 0.48
C ILE A 51 0.36 2.76 2.00
N GLU A 52 -0.78 2.99 2.62
CA GLU A 52 -0.95 2.91 4.07
C GLU A 52 -1.72 1.64 4.41
N VAL A 53 -1.03 0.70 5.05
CA VAL A 53 -1.63 -0.56 5.51
C VAL A 53 -2.12 -0.40 6.94
N SER A 54 -3.26 -0.98 7.24
CA SER A 54 -3.77 -1.11 8.60
C SER A 54 -4.43 -2.48 8.81
N LEU A 55 -4.63 -2.89 10.05
CA LEU A 55 -5.38 -4.10 10.33
C LEU A 55 -6.88 -3.86 10.14
N SER A 56 -7.56 -4.84 9.55
CA SER A 56 -9.02 -4.80 9.44
C SER A 56 -9.69 -5.23 10.74
N GLU A 57 -10.88 -4.71 11.00
CA GLU A 57 -11.66 -5.03 12.20
C GLU A 57 -12.61 -6.24 11.97
N ASP A 58 -12.81 -6.65 10.72
CA ASP A 58 -13.85 -7.61 10.33
C ASP A 58 -13.32 -8.82 9.53
N ASP A 59 -12.05 -9.13 9.62
CA ASP A 59 -11.37 -10.22 8.90
C ASP A 59 -11.51 -10.15 7.36
N GLN A 60 -11.88 -8.99 6.80
CA GLN A 60 -11.97 -8.76 5.36
C GLN A 60 -10.89 -7.78 4.89
N ILE A 61 -10.59 -7.84 3.60
CA ILE A 61 -9.71 -6.86 2.97
C ILE A 61 -10.56 -5.69 2.47
N HIS A 62 -10.12 -4.46 2.79
CA HIS A 62 -10.74 -3.24 2.27
C HIS A 62 -9.67 -2.37 1.63
N ILE A 63 -9.95 -1.85 0.45
CA ILE A 63 -9.10 -0.88 -0.23
C ILE A 63 -9.89 0.41 -0.41
N GLN A 64 -9.35 1.54 0.09
CA GLN A 64 -9.89 2.87 -0.17
C GLN A 64 -8.88 3.64 -1.01
N TYR A 65 -9.36 4.29 -2.06
CA TYR A 65 -8.52 4.99 -3.04
C TYR A 65 -9.28 6.12 -3.73
N SER A 66 -8.58 6.99 -4.42
CA SER A 66 -9.16 8.05 -5.23
C SER A 66 -8.79 7.88 -6.70
N GLU A 67 -9.76 8.01 -7.61
CA GLU A 67 -9.54 7.90 -9.05
C GLU A 67 -10.38 8.92 -9.84
N ASN A 68 -10.04 9.11 -11.10
CA ASN A 68 -10.84 9.83 -12.09
C ASN A 68 -10.69 9.17 -13.47
N SER A 69 -11.29 9.70 -14.53
CA SER A 69 -11.23 9.09 -15.86
C SER A 69 -9.84 8.99 -16.46
N LYS A 70 -8.87 9.76 -15.95
CA LYS A 70 -7.49 9.80 -16.46
C LYS A 70 -6.48 9.04 -15.60
N GLU A 71 -6.78 8.84 -14.33
CA GLU A 71 -5.98 8.11 -13.36
C GLU A 71 -6.90 7.16 -12.60
N TYR A 72 -6.82 5.88 -12.88
CA TYR A 72 -7.71 4.86 -12.32
C TYR A 72 -6.95 3.57 -12.05
N TYR A 73 -7.65 2.57 -11.53
CA TYR A 73 -7.05 1.29 -11.17
C TYR A 73 -7.81 0.14 -11.79
N GLU A 74 -7.07 -0.88 -12.21
CA GLU A 74 -7.60 -2.19 -12.51
C GLU A 74 -7.46 -3.07 -11.29
N ILE A 75 -8.60 -3.53 -10.74
CA ILE A 75 -8.64 -4.36 -9.53
C ILE A 75 -9.35 -5.66 -9.87
N SER A 76 -8.73 -6.78 -9.52
CA SER A 76 -9.30 -8.12 -9.76
C SER A 76 -8.82 -9.14 -8.74
N VAL A 77 -9.58 -10.21 -8.54
CA VAL A 77 -9.16 -11.40 -7.79
C VAL A 77 -9.14 -12.58 -8.75
N SER A 78 -8.02 -13.28 -8.80
CA SER A 78 -7.85 -14.47 -9.65
C SER A 78 -8.48 -15.72 -9.04
N ASP A 79 -8.58 -16.79 -9.83
CA ASP A 79 -9.04 -18.10 -9.36
C ASP A 79 -8.08 -18.73 -8.32
N GLU A 80 -6.81 -18.29 -8.30
CA GLU A 80 -5.82 -18.66 -7.30
C GLU A 80 -5.86 -17.79 -6.03
N HIS A 81 -6.91 -16.99 -5.84
CA HIS A 81 -7.10 -16.12 -4.68
C HIS A 81 -6.09 -14.97 -4.54
N VAL A 82 -5.53 -14.49 -5.65
CA VAL A 82 -4.64 -13.35 -5.69
C VAL A 82 -5.43 -12.08 -5.99
N LEU A 83 -5.44 -11.14 -5.07
CA LEU A 83 -5.97 -9.79 -5.28
C LEU A 83 -4.88 -8.93 -5.95
N THR A 84 -5.17 -8.42 -7.12
CA THR A 84 -4.27 -7.55 -7.88
C THR A 84 -4.89 -6.17 -8.03
N MET A 85 -4.10 -5.11 -7.79
CA MET A 85 -4.45 -3.73 -8.09
C MET A 85 -3.31 -3.07 -8.83
N THR A 86 -3.58 -2.55 -10.03
CA THR A 86 -2.58 -1.88 -10.87
C THR A 86 -3.06 -0.50 -11.29
N SER A 87 -2.14 0.47 -11.33
CA SER A 87 -2.43 1.79 -11.87
C SER A 87 -2.64 1.73 -13.38
N ALA A 88 -3.70 2.39 -13.86
CA ALA A 88 -3.97 2.61 -15.27
C ALA A 88 -4.13 4.11 -15.55
N SER A 89 -3.79 4.56 -16.74
CA SER A 89 -3.79 5.99 -17.09
C SER A 89 -4.12 6.22 -18.54
N ASP A 90 -5.08 7.12 -18.79
CA ASP A 90 -5.41 7.68 -20.10
C ASP A 90 -4.91 9.12 -20.24
N LYS A 91 -3.80 9.46 -19.58
CA LYS A 91 -3.17 10.77 -19.64
C LYS A 91 -2.52 11.03 -20.98
N GLU A 92 -2.80 12.22 -21.54
CA GLU A 92 -2.04 12.77 -22.65
C GLU A 92 -0.81 13.54 -22.12
N TRP A 93 0.16 13.82 -23.00
CA TRP A 93 1.38 14.56 -22.62
C TRP A 93 1.09 15.93 -21.97
N THR A 94 -0.03 16.56 -22.33
CA THR A 94 -0.49 17.84 -21.74
C THR A 94 -0.93 17.72 -20.28
N ASP A 95 -1.36 16.55 -19.85
CA ASP A 95 -1.82 16.31 -18.47
C ASP A 95 -0.65 16.22 -17.48
N TYR A 96 0.56 16.00 -17.97
CA TYR A 96 1.78 16.03 -17.16
C TYR A 96 2.31 17.44 -16.91
N VAL A 97 1.76 18.46 -17.62
CA VAL A 97 2.15 19.87 -17.42
C VAL A 97 1.26 20.49 -16.36
N GLY A 98 1.80 20.72 -15.18
CA GLY A 98 1.08 21.40 -14.10
C GLY A 98 1.40 20.85 -12.71
N THR A 99 0.54 21.14 -11.74
CA THR A 99 0.74 20.73 -10.36
C THR A 99 0.45 19.22 -10.18
N LYS A 100 1.20 18.53 -9.32
CA LYS A 100 0.90 17.17 -8.84
C LYS A 100 -0.55 17.10 -8.32
N THR A 101 -1.15 15.93 -8.39
CA THR A 101 -2.39 15.59 -7.67
C THR A 101 -2.24 15.92 -6.19
N SER A 102 -3.27 16.42 -5.53
CA SER A 102 -3.21 16.78 -4.12
C SER A 102 -2.88 15.54 -3.26
N ALA A 103 -2.21 15.73 -2.14
CA ALA A 103 -1.76 14.64 -1.28
C ALA A 103 -2.92 13.73 -0.83
N GLU A 104 -4.08 14.30 -0.54
CA GLU A 104 -5.30 13.58 -0.12
C GLU A 104 -5.79 12.54 -1.13
N HIS A 105 -5.56 12.78 -2.45
CA HIS A 105 -5.93 11.84 -3.52
C HIS A 105 -4.79 10.92 -3.93
N ARG A 106 -3.66 10.94 -3.22
CA ARG A 106 -2.48 10.11 -3.51
C ARG A 106 -2.25 9.02 -2.48
N VAL A 107 -3.24 8.70 -1.66
CA VAL A 107 -3.16 7.64 -0.66
C VAL A 107 -4.06 6.48 -1.08
N ILE A 108 -3.52 5.27 -0.98
CA ILE A 108 -4.27 4.02 -0.99
C ILE A 108 -4.23 3.48 0.44
N SER A 109 -5.40 3.39 1.07
CA SER A 109 -5.54 2.76 2.38
C SER A 109 -5.94 1.30 2.18
N LEU A 110 -5.06 0.39 2.60
CA LEU A 110 -5.25 -1.06 2.51
C LEU A 110 -5.46 -1.63 3.92
N GLN A 111 -6.66 -2.11 4.20
CA GLN A 111 -6.94 -2.82 5.45
C GLN A 111 -6.84 -4.33 5.19
N VAL A 112 -6.07 -5.02 6.00
CA VAL A 112 -5.83 -6.46 5.87
C VAL A 112 -6.08 -7.19 7.19
N PRO A 113 -6.60 -8.41 7.18
CA PRO A 113 -6.66 -9.25 8.36
C PRO A 113 -5.26 -9.74 8.75
N ASP A 114 -4.97 -9.78 10.05
CA ASP A 114 -3.70 -10.31 10.55
C ASP A 114 -3.61 -11.83 10.37
N ALA A 115 -2.44 -12.34 10.04
CA ALA A 115 -2.10 -13.77 9.94
C ALA A 115 -2.92 -14.61 8.93
N LEU A 116 -3.67 -13.98 8.02
CA LEU A 116 -4.47 -14.71 7.00
C LEU A 116 -3.82 -14.70 5.62
N LEU A 117 -2.87 -13.80 5.36
CA LEU A 117 -2.18 -13.73 4.07
C LEU A 117 -1.00 -14.70 4.02
N GLU A 118 -0.83 -15.34 2.84
CA GLU A 118 0.38 -16.08 2.49
C GLU A 118 1.42 -15.14 1.87
N HIS A 119 0.99 -14.23 0.98
CA HIS A 119 1.90 -13.30 0.34
C HIS A 119 1.34 -11.88 0.30
N LEU A 120 2.22 -10.90 0.54
CA LEU A 120 1.92 -9.48 0.43
C LEU A 120 3.00 -8.80 -0.42
N THR A 121 2.62 -8.27 -1.58
CA THR A 121 3.50 -7.50 -2.45
C THR A 121 2.94 -6.09 -2.64
N LEU A 122 3.71 -5.07 -2.26
CA LEU A 122 3.36 -3.66 -2.41
C LEU A 122 4.47 -2.93 -3.16
N SER A 123 4.09 -2.25 -4.23
CA SER A 123 5.01 -1.49 -5.08
C SER A 123 4.45 -0.11 -5.39
N THR A 124 5.28 0.92 -5.22
CA THR A 124 4.97 2.29 -5.65
C THR A 124 6.18 2.98 -6.27
N THR A 125 5.97 4.10 -6.98
CA THR A 125 7.08 4.79 -7.65
C THR A 125 7.71 5.90 -6.83
N ASN A 126 6.95 6.82 -6.24
CA ASN A 126 7.50 8.05 -5.65
C ASN A 126 6.90 8.43 -4.29
N GLU A 127 6.25 7.52 -3.65
CA GLU A 127 5.57 7.77 -2.38
C GLU A 127 5.92 6.66 -1.37
N ASP A 128 5.52 6.86 -0.13
CA ASP A 128 5.88 6.00 0.98
C ASP A 128 5.01 4.73 1.06
N ILE A 129 5.56 3.71 1.69
CA ILE A 129 4.82 2.50 2.08
C ILE A 129 4.94 2.36 3.60
N SER A 130 3.81 2.33 4.29
CA SER A 130 3.77 2.17 5.73
C SER A 130 2.89 0.99 6.16
N LEU A 131 3.41 0.17 7.08
CA LEU A 131 2.71 -1.00 7.61
C LEU A 131 2.71 -0.98 9.15
N PRO A 132 1.61 -1.41 9.77
CA PRO A 132 1.57 -1.70 11.20
C PRO A 132 2.32 -3.01 11.51
N ALA A 133 2.25 -3.45 12.74
CA ALA A 133 2.59 -4.84 13.07
C ALA A 133 1.64 -5.78 12.31
N LEU A 134 2.22 -6.71 11.56
CA LEU A 134 1.47 -7.61 10.66
C LEU A 134 2.18 -8.96 10.53
N THR A 135 1.39 -10.03 10.53
CA THR A 135 1.87 -11.40 10.29
C THR A 135 1.45 -11.88 8.90
N VAL A 136 2.41 -12.34 8.11
CA VAL A 136 2.20 -13.00 6.82
C VAL A 136 2.86 -14.38 6.85
N THR A 137 2.11 -15.43 6.53
CA THR A 137 2.57 -16.82 6.74
C THR A 137 3.66 -17.27 5.75
N GLY A 138 3.81 -16.59 4.63
CA GLY A 138 4.86 -16.80 3.62
C GLY A 138 5.76 -15.58 3.52
N SER A 139 5.59 -14.77 2.46
CA SER A 139 6.54 -13.72 2.10
C SER A 139 5.92 -12.33 2.00
N ILE A 140 6.70 -11.30 2.40
CA ILE A 140 6.39 -9.89 2.17
C ILE A 140 7.42 -9.31 1.21
N SER A 141 6.96 -8.55 0.21
CA SER A 141 7.81 -7.79 -0.72
C SER A 141 7.33 -6.34 -0.81
N LEU A 142 8.17 -5.40 -0.39
CA LEU A 142 7.89 -3.96 -0.41
C LEU A 142 8.88 -3.25 -1.31
N SER A 143 8.38 -2.40 -2.21
CA SER A 143 9.23 -1.69 -3.17
C SER A 143 8.78 -0.25 -3.39
N SER A 144 9.69 0.72 -3.25
CA SER A 144 9.49 2.11 -3.65
C SER A 144 10.68 2.64 -4.46
N ASN A 145 10.41 3.45 -5.51
CA ASN A 145 11.48 4.12 -6.23
C ASN A 145 11.90 5.45 -5.60
N GLY A 146 11.02 6.13 -4.87
CA GLY A 146 11.30 7.49 -4.40
C GLY A 146 10.66 7.87 -3.07
N GLY A 147 10.13 6.92 -2.32
CA GLY A 147 9.57 7.11 -0.99
C GLY A 147 10.18 6.13 0.01
N ASP A 148 9.90 6.35 1.27
CA ASP A 148 10.37 5.54 2.37
C ASP A 148 9.52 4.29 2.58
N ILE A 149 10.14 3.25 3.13
CA ILE A 149 9.45 2.05 3.61
C ILE A 149 9.57 2.01 5.13
N SER A 150 8.44 2.08 5.81
CA SER A 150 8.37 2.04 7.28
C SER A 150 7.42 0.97 7.79
N PHE A 151 7.78 0.28 8.87
CA PHE A 151 6.93 -0.75 9.46
C PHE A 151 7.17 -0.92 10.96
N GLU A 152 6.13 -1.25 11.71
CA GLU A 152 6.22 -1.38 13.18
C GLU A 152 6.71 -2.76 13.64
N GLY A 153 6.22 -3.85 13.00
CA GLY A 153 6.59 -5.21 13.37
C GLY A 153 6.13 -6.22 12.32
N LEU A 154 7.01 -6.65 11.42
CA LEU A 154 6.66 -7.62 10.40
C LEU A 154 7.11 -9.02 10.77
N ALA A 155 6.14 -9.95 10.87
CA ALA A 155 6.39 -11.37 10.98
C ALA A 155 6.18 -12.04 9.62
N VAL A 156 7.20 -12.78 9.14
CA VAL A 156 7.13 -13.56 7.90
C VAL A 156 7.44 -15.03 8.16
N GLY A 157 6.81 -15.93 7.41
CA GLY A 157 7.14 -17.35 7.45
C GLY A 157 8.42 -17.67 6.71
N ASP A 158 8.65 -17.05 5.55
CA ASP A 158 9.75 -17.37 4.64
C ASP A 158 10.67 -16.19 4.35
N THR A 159 10.18 -15.16 3.63
CA THR A 159 11.05 -14.13 3.06
C THR A 159 10.48 -12.74 3.25
N LEU A 160 11.34 -11.80 3.65
CA LEU A 160 11.09 -10.36 3.64
C LEU A 160 12.02 -9.70 2.61
N ASN A 161 11.42 -9.11 1.56
CA ASN A 161 12.13 -8.34 0.53
C ASN A 161 11.80 -6.87 0.67
N LEU A 162 12.82 -6.02 0.82
CA LEU A 162 12.70 -4.58 0.96
C LEU A 162 13.59 -3.90 -0.07
N THR A 163 12.99 -3.08 -0.94
CA THR A 163 13.72 -2.43 -2.03
C THR A 163 13.33 -0.96 -2.14
N VAL A 164 14.33 -0.07 -2.06
CA VAL A 164 14.16 1.35 -2.36
C VAL A 164 15.23 1.82 -3.34
N LYS A 165 14.91 2.84 -4.17
CA LYS A 165 15.95 3.52 -4.95
C LYS A 165 16.41 4.80 -4.27
N ASN A 166 15.46 5.63 -3.80
CA ASN A 166 15.76 6.90 -3.13
C ASN A 166 14.76 7.04 -1.99
N GLY A 167 15.15 6.65 -0.81
CA GLY A 167 14.33 6.64 0.39
C GLY A 167 14.95 5.73 1.44
N ASP A 168 14.48 5.84 2.65
CA ASP A 168 14.96 5.08 3.78
C ASP A 168 14.11 3.83 4.02
N ILE A 169 14.70 2.83 4.65
CA ILE A 169 14.00 1.63 5.12
C ILE A 169 14.16 1.57 6.63
N ALA A 170 13.05 1.62 7.35
CA ALA A 170 13.08 1.56 8.81
C ALA A 170 11.96 0.69 9.37
N GLY A 171 12.28 -0.14 10.36
CA GLY A 171 11.26 -0.91 11.06
C GLY A 171 11.76 -2.07 11.86
N THR A 172 10.82 -2.83 12.44
CA THR A 172 11.09 -3.99 13.28
C THR A 172 10.65 -5.26 12.58
N VAL A 173 11.55 -6.24 12.53
CA VAL A 173 11.28 -7.60 12.07
C VAL A 173 11.06 -8.50 13.28
N MET A 174 9.96 -9.22 13.28
CA MET A 174 9.63 -10.17 14.35
C MET A 174 10.39 -11.48 14.17
N GLY A 175 11.10 -11.87 15.21
CA GLY A 175 11.99 -13.02 15.24
C GLY A 175 13.41 -12.63 15.70
N SER A 176 14.21 -13.64 16.00
CA SER A 176 15.61 -13.43 16.38
C SER A 176 16.45 -13.08 15.14
N TYR A 177 17.48 -12.26 15.29
CA TYR A 177 18.46 -12.03 14.24
C TYR A 177 19.05 -13.33 13.65
N ASP A 178 19.17 -14.36 14.47
CA ASP A 178 19.70 -15.67 14.05
C ASP A 178 18.70 -16.50 13.23
N ASP A 179 17.42 -16.15 13.22
CA ASP A 179 16.40 -16.82 12.41
C ASP A 179 16.51 -16.49 10.92
N PHE A 180 17.27 -15.44 10.56
CA PHE A 180 17.36 -14.93 9.21
C PHE A 180 18.72 -15.15 8.56
N ALA A 181 18.74 -15.65 7.32
CA ALA A 181 19.79 -15.35 6.35
C ALA A 181 19.57 -13.92 5.86
N ILE A 182 20.63 -13.10 5.82
CA ILE A 182 20.53 -11.68 5.43
C ILE A 182 21.37 -11.43 4.20
N GLN A 183 20.80 -10.68 3.25
CA GLN A 183 21.48 -10.12 2.10
C GLN A 183 21.11 -8.65 1.98
N SER A 184 22.09 -7.75 2.17
CA SER A 184 21.88 -6.31 2.16
C SER A 184 22.84 -5.65 1.17
N GLU A 185 22.28 -4.97 0.16
CA GLU A 185 23.01 -4.23 -0.85
C GLU A 185 22.67 -2.74 -0.77
N LEU A 186 23.66 -1.92 -0.35
CA LEU A 186 23.55 -0.46 -0.32
C LEU A 186 24.60 0.16 -1.25
N LYS A 187 24.18 1.11 -2.09
CA LYS A 187 25.13 1.90 -2.91
C LYS A 187 25.55 3.19 -2.22
N LYS A 188 24.64 3.86 -1.53
CA LYS A 188 24.87 5.08 -0.74
C LYS A 188 23.91 5.08 0.45
N GLY A 189 24.42 5.47 1.61
CA GLY A 189 23.72 5.49 2.88
C GLY A 189 24.39 4.60 3.90
N GLU A 190 23.81 4.50 5.07
CA GLU A 190 24.27 3.68 6.18
C GLU A 190 23.29 2.54 6.44
N SER A 191 23.80 1.39 6.90
CA SER A 191 22.98 0.25 7.29
C SER A 191 23.47 -0.33 8.61
N ASN A 192 22.55 -0.73 9.46
CA ASN A 192 22.85 -1.52 10.66
C ASN A 192 22.88 -3.04 10.38
N LEU A 193 22.61 -3.47 9.14
CA LEU A 193 22.70 -4.86 8.72
C LEU A 193 24.07 -5.18 8.08
N PRO A 194 24.58 -6.42 8.19
CA PRO A 194 25.73 -6.87 7.41
C PRO A 194 25.36 -6.99 5.92
N GLU A 195 26.33 -6.90 5.02
CA GLU A 195 26.11 -7.17 3.59
C GLU A 195 25.60 -8.59 3.36
N GLN A 196 26.15 -9.55 4.12
CA GLN A 196 25.74 -10.95 4.08
C GLN A 196 25.83 -11.61 5.45
N LYS A 197 24.83 -12.41 5.78
CA LYS A 197 24.80 -13.33 6.91
C LYS A 197 24.15 -14.62 6.49
N ASP A 198 24.84 -15.71 6.61
CA ASP A 198 24.32 -17.05 6.34
C ASP A 198 23.62 -17.63 7.58
N GLY A 199 22.76 -18.62 7.35
CA GLY A 199 22.03 -19.33 8.40
C GLY A 199 20.65 -18.75 8.64
N GLY A 200 19.88 -19.44 9.48
CA GLY A 200 18.47 -19.17 9.70
C GLY A 200 17.55 -19.92 8.74
N GLY A 201 16.27 -19.99 9.09
CA GLY A 201 15.23 -20.64 8.27
C GLY A 201 14.45 -19.66 7.41
N LYS A 202 14.63 -18.34 7.63
CA LYS A 202 13.98 -17.25 6.92
C LYS A 202 15.00 -16.41 6.16
N THR A 203 14.55 -15.59 5.23
CA THR A 203 15.43 -14.71 4.44
C THR A 203 15.02 -13.25 4.57
N LEU A 204 16.00 -12.37 4.78
CA LEU A 204 15.84 -10.92 4.73
C LEU A 204 16.72 -10.38 3.59
N ASN A 205 16.09 -9.87 2.54
CA ASN A 205 16.77 -9.20 1.43
C ASN A 205 16.48 -7.71 1.47
N VAL A 206 17.51 -6.89 1.50
CA VAL A 206 17.40 -5.44 1.52
C VAL A 206 18.24 -4.83 0.40
N SER A 207 17.66 -3.92 -0.37
CA SER A 207 18.36 -3.20 -1.42
C SER A 207 18.01 -1.71 -1.38
N SER A 208 19.04 -0.85 -1.27
CA SER A 208 18.92 0.61 -1.38
C SER A 208 19.98 1.19 -2.29
N ASN A 209 19.58 2.11 -3.20
CA ASN A 209 20.55 2.87 -3.99
C ASN A 209 20.98 4.16 -3.27
N ASN A 210 20.05 4.89 -2.65
CA ASN A 210 20.30 6.13 -1.89
C ASN A 210 19.30 6.18 -0.73
N GLY A 211 19.77 6.02 0.49
CA GLY A 211 19.01 6.07 1.72
C GLY A 211 19.57 5.13 2.77
N ASP A 212 19.15 5.35 3.99
CA ASP A 212 19.62 4.60 5.14
C ASP A 212 18.71 3.40 5.41
N VAL A 213 19.29 2.36 6.02
CA VAL A 213 18.57 1.15 6.42
C VAL A 213 18.73 0.95 7.92
N SER A 214 17.62 0.94 8.64
CA SER A 214 17.57 0.73 10.09
C SER A 214 16.53 -0.34 10.42
N ILE A 215 16.98 -1.57 10.60
CA ILE A 215 16.12 -2.72 10.92
C ILE A 215 16.46 -3.26 12.30
N GLU A 216 15.45 -3.32 13.15
CA GLU A 216 15.53 -3.94 14.46
C GLU A 216 14.91 -5.34 14.43
N PHE A 217 15.38 -6.23 15.32
CA PHE A 217 14.82 -7.56 15.51
C PHE A 217 14.21 -7.64 16.90
N ALA A 218 12.96 -8.10 16.98
CA ALA A 218 12.25 -8.27 18.23
C ALA A 218 11.72 -9.71 18.34
N SER A 219 11.98 -10.35 19.47
CA SER A 219 11.34 -11.65 19.76
C SER A 219 9.84 -11.46 20.01
N GLU A 220 9.04 -12.41 19.59
CA GLU A 220 7.62 -12.52 19.89
C GLU A 220 7.36 -12.59 21.40
#